data_2f4d7ce86dc3a9ea9ded8ef4b566a0b1
#
_entry.id   2f4d7ce86dc3a9ea9ded8ef4b566a0b1
#
_cell.length_a   1.000
_cell.length_b   1.000
_cell.length_c   1.000
_cell.angle_alpha   90.00
_cell.angle_beta   90.00
_cell.angle_gamma   90.00
#
_symmetry.space_group_name_H-M   'P 1'
#
loop_
_entity.id
_entity.type
_entity.pdbx_description
1 polymer ?
#
loop_
_entity_poly.entity_id
_entity_poly.type
_entity_poly.pdbx_seq_one_letter_code
_entity_poly.pdbx_strand_id
1 'polypeptide(L)'
;TSFASVEQKSFPLIKCIGTKKVLDSFNEKLATIPGIKSSVIHDPISRELYLILITHQEADKGISLKKIVKSQNLPRPLITGGDDNNDIPLLKEGDIRIAMENSPLALQNLADIIAKPSNERGIIKAIDEAIDRIEKRK
;
A
#
# COMPACT_ATOMS: atom_id res chain seq x y z
N THR A 1 0.08 -15.75 -26.34
CA THR A 1 0.72 -14.44 -26.58
C THR A 1 2.22 -14.67 -26.67
N SER A 2 2.86 -14.35 -27.80
CA SER A 2 4.32 -14.52 -27.93
C SER A 2 5.06 -13.41 -27.18
N PHE A 3 6.25 -13.68 -26.67
CA PHE A 3 7.10 -12.69 -25.99
C PHE A 3 7.36 -11.44 -26.88
N ALA A 4 7.48 -11.61 -28.19
CA ALA A 4 7.68 -10.51 -29.14
C ALA A 4 6.54 -9.48 -29.14
N SER A 5 5.32 -9.84 -28.74
CA SER A 5 4.18 -8.91 -28.64
C SER A 5 4.19 -8.09 -27.34
N VAL A 6 5.06 -8.41 -26.41
CA VAL A 6 5.17 -7.75 -25.09
C VAL A 6 6.21 -6.63 -25.10
N GLU A 7 7.26 -6.77 -25.93
CA GLU A 7 8.42 -5.85 -25.95
C GLU A 7 8.07 -4.38 -26.31
N GLN A 8 6.95 -4.16 -26.98
CA GLN A 8 6.53 -2.82 -27.41
C GLN A 8 5.42 -2.20 -26.54
N LYS A 9 5.05 -2.83 -25.42
CA LYS A 9 3.95 -2.36 -24.57
C LYS A 9 4.45 -1.80 -23.25
N SER A 10 3.88 -0.69 -22.84
CA SER A 10 4.07 -0.14 -21.50
C SER A 10 3.09 -0.82 -20.53
N PHE A 11 3.59 -1.32 -19.42
CA PHE A 11 2.80 -1.96 -18.38
C PHE A 11 2.90 -1.14 -17.08
N PRO A 12 1.80 -0.68 -16.51
CA PRO A 12 1.81 0.01 -15.23
C PRO A 12 2.11 -0.93 -14.06
N LEU A 13 1.78 -2.21 -14.22
CA LEU A 13 1.90 -3.25 -13.20
C LEU A 13 2.05 -4.62 -13.86
N ILE A 14 2.97 -5.44 -13.35
CA ILE A 14 3.05 -6.88 -13.64
C ILE A 14 2.69 -7.63 -12.37
N LYS A 15 1.79 -8.60 -12.49
CA LYS A 15 1.32 -9.45 -11.40
C LYS A 15 1.65 -10.91 -11.70
N CYS A 16 2.37 -11.57 -10.79
CA CYS A 16 2.60 -13.01 -10.85
C CYS A 16 2.01 -13.67 -9.60
N ILE A 17 1.52 -14.90 -9.75
CA ILE A 17 0.89 -15.68 -8.69
C ILE A 17 1.72 -16.94 -8.46
N GLY A 18 1.92 -17.32 -7.21
CA GLY A 18 2.67 -18.53 -6.88
C GLY A 18 2.73 -18.82 -5.39
N THR A 19 3.46 -19.86 -5.02
CA THR A 19 3.74 -20.16 -3.61
C THR A 19 4.72 -19.14 -3.04
N LYS A 20 4.65 -18.91 -1.73
CA LYS A 20 5.53 -17.95 -1.04
C LYS A 20 7.00 -18.17 -1.37
N LYS A 21 7.47 -19.41 -1.25
CA LYS A 21 8.86 -19.80 -1.51
C LYS A 21 9.35 -19.41 -2.91
N VAL A 22 8.51 -19.64 -3.93
CA VAL A 22 8.86 -19.30 -5.33
C VAL A 22 8.91 -17.80 -5.52
N LEU A 23 7.93 -17.08 -4.98
CA LEU A 23 7.86 -15.64 -5.14
C LEU A 23 8.93 -14.91 -4.32
N ASP A 24 9.30 -15.39 -3.14
CA ASP A 24 10.40 -14.81 -2.36
C ASP A 24 11.72 -14.92 -3.14
N SER A 25 12.04 -16.10 -3.69
CA SER A 25 13.24 -16.27 -4.53
C SER A 25 13.22 -15.41 -5.80
N PHE A 26 12.03 -15.22 -6.39
CA PHE A 26 11.87 -14.35 -7.55
C PHE A 26 12.03 -12.86 -7.15
N ASN A 27 11.50 -12.47 -5.99
CA ASN A 27 11.61 -11.13 -5.45
C ASN A 27 13.06 -10.71 -5.21
N GLU A 28 13.89 -11.63 -4.70
CA GLU A 28 15.33 -11.40 -4.54
C GLU A 28 16.02 -11.07 -5.88
N LYS A 29 15.66 -11.78 -6.95
CA LYS A 29 16.18 -11.50 -8.30
C LYS A 29 15.68 -10.16 -8.84
N LEU A 30 14.40 -9.83 -8.62
CA LEU A 30 13.84 -8.54 -9.05
C LEU A 30 14.50 -7.36 -8.34
N ALA A 31 14.91 -7.52 -7.09
CA ALA A 31 15.61 -6.48 -6.32
C ALA A 31 16.95 -6.03 -6.96
N THR A 32 17.52 -6.85 -7.85
CA THR A 32 18.76 -6.49 -8.58
C THR A 32 18.49 -5.68 -9.85
N ILE A 33 17.25 -5.52 -10.29
CA ILE A 33 16.90 -4.82 -11.52
C ILE A 33 16.61 -3.34 -11.19
N PRO A 34 17.39 -2.40 -11.73
CA PRO A 34 17.17 -0.99 -11.46
C PRO A 34 15.87 -0.48 -12.11
N GLY A 35 15.26 0.51 -11.48
CA GLY A 35 14.04 1.17 -12.01
C GLY A 35 12.74 0.48 -11.68
N ILE A 36 12.76 -0.69 -11.07
CA ILE A 36 11.56 -1.39 -10.61
C ILE A 36 11.57 -1.60 -9.09
N LYS A 37 10.38 -1.78 -8.53
CA LYS A 37 10.20 -2.32 -7.19
C LYS A 37 9.20 -3.45 -7.23
N SER A 38 9.29 -4.35 -6.28
CA SER A 38 8.37 -5.47 -6.13
C SER A 38 7.92 -5.64 -4.68
N SER A 39 6.72 -6.17 -4.50
CA SER A 39 6.19 -6.52 -3.18
C SER A 39 5.45 -7.84 -3.27
N VAL A 40 5.67 -8.70 -2.28
CA VAL A 40 4.96 -9.97 -2.14
C VAL A 40 3.85 -9.77 -1.12
N ILE A 41 2.63 -10.07 -1.52
CA ILE A 41 1.43 -9.97 -0.69
C ILE A 41 0.65 -11.29 -0.73
N HIS A 42 -0.24 -11.50 0.22
CA HIS A 42 -1.17 -12.63 0.16
C HIS A 42 -2.16 -12.48 -1.01
N ASP A 43 -2.52 -13.61 -1.64
CA ASP A 43 -3.61 -13.61 -2.60
C ASP A 43 -4.94 -13.37 -1.85
N PRO A 44 -5.75 -12.39 -2.24
CA PRO A 44 -7.00 -12.09 -1.55
C PRO A 44 -8.07 -13.17 -1.70
N ILE A 45 -7.90 -14.09 -2.66
CA ILE A 45 -8.88 -15.14 -2.97
C ILE A 45 -8.39 -16.48 -2.43
N SER A 46 -7.11 -16.82 -2.62
CA SER A 46 -6.54 -18.09 -2.20
C SER A 46 -5.52 -17.88 -1.08
N ARG A 47 -5.85 -18.36 0.12
CA ARG A 47 -4.98 -18.20 1.31
C ARG A 47 -3.63 -18.93 1.20
N GLU A 48 -3.50 -19.89 0.30
CA GLU A 48 -2.29 -20.67 0.09
C GLU A 48 -1.34 -20.04 -0.93
N LEU A 49 -1.84 -19.06 -1.69
CA LEU A 49 -1.09 -18.41 -2.74
C LEU A 49 -0.67 -16.98 -2.34
N TYR A 50 0.35 -16.53 -3.02
CA TYR A 50 0.88 -15.19 -2.90
C TYR A 50 0.93 -14.52 -4.27
N LEU A 51 0.94 -13.22 -4.25
CA LEU A 51 1.11 -12.38 -5.43
C LEU A 51 2.41 -11.62 -5.29
N ILE A 52 3.16 -11.51 -6.39
CA ILE A 52 4.18 -10.48 -6.50
C ILE A 52 3.69 -9.40 -7.45
N LEU A 53 3.72 -8.18 -6.95
CA LEU A 53 3.39 -6.96 -7.70
C LEU A 53 4.69 -6.28 -8.08
N ILE A 54 4.93 -6.10 -9.39
CA ILE A 54 6.13 -5.46 -9.92
C ILE A 54 5.71 -4.16 -10.58
N THR A 55 6.28 -3.05 -10.13
CA THR A 55 5.96 -1.70 -10.60
C THR A 55 7.23 -0.90 -10.87
N HIS A 56 7.10 0.25 -11.51
CA HIS A 56 8.18 1.22 -11.54
C HIS A 56 8.55 1.65 -10.11
N GLN A 57 9.82 1.92 -9.85
CA GLN A 57 10.31 2.30 -8.51
C GLN A 57 9.60 3.52 -7.92
N GLU A 58 9.15 4.46 -8.77
CA GLU A 58 8.40 5.64 -8.35
C GLU A 58 6.88 5.41 -8.20
N ALA A 59 6.38 4.22 -8.59
CA ALA A 59 4.98 3.85 -8.39
C ALA A 59 4.74 3.52 -6.92
N ASP A 60 4.74 4.54 -6.09
CA ASP A 60 4.65 4.49 -4.64
C ASP A 60 3.48 5.35 -4.16
N LYS A 61 2.65 4.80 -3.25
CA LYS A 61 1.46 5.48 -2.75
C LYS A 61 1.81 6.77 -2.01
N GLY A 62 2.90 6.77 -1.25
CA GLY A 62 3.37 7.96 -0.53
C GLY A 62 3.90 9.03 -1.48
N ILE A 63 4.73 8.64 -2.46
CA ILE A 63 5.22 9.56 -3.49
C ILE A 63 4.04 10.14 -4.28
N SER A 64 3.05 9.32 -4.63
CA SER A 64 1.86 9.75 -5.35
C SER A 64 1.04 10.74 -4.53
N LEU A 65 0.83 10.47 -3.24
CA LEU A 65 0.13 11.39 -2.34
C LEU A 65 0.87 12.73 -2.24
N LYS A 66 2.20 12.73 -2.05
CA LYS A 66 3.00 13.97 -2.05
C LYS A 66 2.80 14.79 -3.32
N LYS A 67 2.84 14.14 -4.48
CA LYS A 67 2.64 14.82 -5.77
C LYS A 67 1.24 15.44 -5.85
N ILE A 68 0.20 14.72 -5.42
CA ILE A 68 -1.20 15.21 -5.41
C ILE A 68 -1.35 16.40 -4.45
N VAL A 69 -0.90 16.25 -3.20
CA VAL A 69 -0.98 17.32 -2.18
C VAL A 69 -0.31 18.59 -2.69
N LYS A 70 0.89 18.46 -3.28
CA LYS A 70 1.61 19.61 -3.83
C LYS A 70 0.92 20.22 -5.04
N SER A 71 0.48 19.39 -6.00
CA SER A 71 -0.09 19.89 -7.26
C SER A 71 -1.46 20.55 -7.08
N GLN A 72 -2.23 20.09 -6.08
CA GLN A 72 -3.57 20.60 -5.80
C GLN A 72 -3.61 21.54 -4.59
N ASN A 73 -2.46 21.82 -3.98
CA ASN A 73 -2.34 22.65 -2.79
C ASN A 73 -3.33 22.23 -1.68
N LEU A 74 -3.40 20.92 -1.42
CA LEU A 74 -4.34 20.38 -0.43
C LEU A 74 -3.94 20.82 0.97
N PRO A 75 -4.93 21.23 1.80
CA PRO A 75 -4.66 21.62 3.17
C PRO A 75 -4.24 20.43 4.04
N ARG A 76 -3.55 20.71 5.13
CA ARG A 76 -3.32 19.78 6.23
C ARG A 76 -4.31 20.05 7.37
N PRO A 77 -4.58 19.06 8.22
CA PRO A 77 -3.96 17.73 8.31
C PRO A 77 -4.52 16.72 7.30
N LEU A 78 -3.69 15.74 6.93
CA LEU A 78 -4.05 14.62 6.07
C LEU A 78 -4.34 13.37 6.92
N ILE A 79 -5.46 12.72 6.65
CA ILE A 79 -5.78 11.39 7.20
C ILE A 79 -5.38 10.35 6.15
N THR A 80 -4.60 9.36 6.55
CA THR A 80 -4.20 8.23 5.69
C THR A 80 -4.60 6.92 6.32
N GLY A 81 -4.96 5.93 5.49
CA GLY A 81 -5.33 4.60 5.95
C GLY A 81 -4.74 3.50 5.08
N GLY A 82 -4.51 2.33 5.68
CA GLY A 82 -3.97 1.17 4.99
C GLY A 82 -4.18 -0.14 5.72
N ASP A 83 -3.97 -1.25 5.01
CA ASP A 83 -4.19 -2.60 5.51
C ASP A 83 -3.02 -3.56 5.22
N ASP A 84 -2.02 -3.18 4.40
CA ASP A 84 -0.90 -4.05 4.07
C ASP A 84 0.43 -3.26 4.00
N ASN A 85 1.53 -3.97 3.90
CA ASN A 85 2.89 -3.42 3.88
C ASN A 85 3.14 -2.42 2.74
N ASN A 86 2.43 -2.55 1.62
CA ASN A 86 2.50 -1.60 0.50
C ASN A 86 1.89 -0.23 0.82
N ASP A 87 1.18 -0.10 1.96
CA ASP A 87 0.59 1.15 2.45
C ASP A 87 1.53 1.90 3.42
N ILE A 88 2.62 1.28 3.86
CA ILE A 88 3.59 1.93 4.75
C ILE A 88 4.05 3.30 4.23
N PRO A 89 4.43 3.46 2.95
CA PRO A 89 4.79 4.77 2.43
C PRO A 89 3.65 5.79 2.46
N LEU A 90 2.40 5.33 2.24
CA LEU A 90 1.20 6.18 2.32
C LEU A 90 0.96 6.67 3.75
N LEU A 91 1.01 5.77 4.73
CA LEU A 91 0.81 6.13 6.14
C LEU A 91 1.83 7.15 6.62
N LYS A 92 3.09 7.02 6.21
CA LYS A 92 4.16 7.96 6.58
C LYS A 92 3.91 9.40 6.16
N GLU A 93 3.06 9.62 5.16
CA GLU A 93 2.71 10.96 4.67
C GLU A 93 1.52 11.59 5.40
N GLY A 94 0.77 10.79 6.17
CA GLY A 94 -0.39 11.25 6.94
C GLY A 94 0.00 11.96 8.24
N ASP A 95 -0.82 12.92 8.62
CA ASP A 95 -0.76 13.58 9.94
C ASP A 95 -1.54 12.78 11.00
N ILE A 96 -2.57 12.05 10.57
CA ILE A 96 -3.27 11.03 11.34
C ILE A 96 -3.31 9.74 10.50
N ARG A 97 -2.79 8.66 11.05
CA ARG A 97 -2.56 7.40 10.37
C ARG A 97 -3.46 6.33 10.93
N ILE A 98 -4.19 5.65 10.05
CA ILE A 98 -5.12 4.58 10.40
C ILE A 98 -4.59 3.26 9.83
N ALA A 99 -4.46 2.22 10.66
CA ALA A 99 -4.21 0.86 10.20
C ALA A 99 -5.38 -0.04 10.55
N MET A 100 -5.67 -1.01 9.70
CA MET A 100 -6.65 -2.03 10.02
C MET A 100 -6.11 -2.98 11.10
N GLU A 101 -6.98 -3.48 12.00
CA GLU A 101 -6.60 -4.40 13.10
C GLU A 101 -5.96 -5.71 12.60
N ASN A 102 -6.33 -6.16 11.41
CA ASN A 102 -5.78 -7.35 10.77
C ASN A 102 -4.56 -7.08 9.86
N SER A 103 -4.04 -5.86 9.87
CA SER A 103 -2.87 -5.49 9.09
C SER A 103 -1.56 -6.02 9.72
N PRO A 104 -0.45 -6.08 8.96
CA PRO A 104 0.85 -6.43 9.51
C PRO A 104 1.28 -5.51 10.66
N LEU A 105 1.97 -6.06 11.68
CA LEU A 105 2.45 -5.30 12.84
C LEU A 105 3.28 -4.07 12.47
N ALA A 106 4.06 -4.16 11.39
CA ALA A 106 4.84 -3.03 10.89
C ALA A 106 3.96 -1.81 10.52
N LEU A 107 2.76 -2.07 9.99
CA LEU A 107 1.80 -1.01 9.67
C LEU A 107 1.09 -0.51 10.92
N GLN A 108 0.65 -1.43 11.80
CA GLN A 108 -0.02 -1.07 13.06
C GLN A 108 0.86 -0.19 13.94
N ASN A 109 2.16 -0.48 14.01
CA ASN A 109 3.12 0.31 14.80
C ASN A 109 3.32 1.75 14.28
N LEU A 110 2.94 2.03 13.04
CA LEU A 110 2.97 3.38 12.47
C LEU A 110 1.66 4.15 12.68
N ALA A 111 0.58 3.45 13.02
CA ALA A 111 -0.74 4.03 13.08
C ALA A 111 -0.99 4.79 14.40
N ASP A 112 -1.79 5.85 14.29
CA ASP A 112 -2.31 6.61 15.43
C ASP A 112 -3.67 6.05 15.89
N ILE A 113 -4.38 5.34 14.98
CA ILE A 113 -5.68 4.72 15.22
C ILE A 113 -5.66 3.31 14.59
N ILE A 114 -6.12 2.31 15.34
CA ILE A 114 -6.34 0.96 14.85
C ILE A 114 -7.82 0.77 14.57
N ALA A 115 -8.16 0.60 13.30
CA ALA A 115 -9.54 0.41 12.85
C ALA A 115 -9.95 -1.05 12.97
N LYS A 116 -11.15 -1.30 13.46
CA LYS A 116 -11.78 -2.63 13.47
C LYS A 116 -11.95 -3.16 12.03
N PRO A 117 -12.16 -4.47 11.85
CA PRO A 117 -12.34 -5.07 10.52
C PRO A 117 -13.46 -4.41 9.70
N SER A 118 -13.37 -4.53 8.39
CA SER A 118 -14.30 -3.87 7.45
C SER A 118 -15.76 -4.28 7.64
N ASN A 119 -16.02 -5.53 8.03
CA ASN A 119 -17.36 -6.04 8.36
C ASN A 119 -18.00 -5.34 9.58
N GLU A 120 -17.20 -4.70 10.43
CA GLU A 120 -17.64 -3.90 11.58
C GLU A 120 -17.68 -2.39 11.28
N ARG A 121 -17.52 -2.00 10.01
CA ARG A 121 -17.39 -0.60 9.57
C ARG A 121 -16.25 0.14 10.28
N GLY A 122 -15.18 -0.58 10.60
CA GLY A 122 -14.08 -0.06 11.41
C GLY A 122 -13.42 1.17 10.81
N ILE A 123 -13.21 1.19 9.50
CA ILE A 123 -12.57 2.34 8.83
C ILE A 123 -13.41 3.62 8.95
N ILE A 124 -14.74 3.52 8.89
CA ILE A 124 -15.63 4.69 9.03
C ILE A 124 -15.47 5.29 10.42
N LYS A 125 -15.58 4.46 11.47
CA LYS A 125 -15.41 4.91 12.86
C LYS A 125 -14.03 5.51 13.12
N ALA A 126 -13.00 4.94 12.52
CA ALA A 126 -11.63 5.45 12.65
C ALA A 126 -11.44 6.80 11.96
N ILE A 127 -12.10 7.03 10.82
CA ILE A 127 -12.12 8.33 10.14
C ILE A 127 -12.86 9.36 11.00
N ASP A 128 -14.03 9.02 11.55
CA ASP A 128 -14.78 9.90 12.45
C ASP A 128 -13.92 10.29 13.67
N GLU A 129 -13.25 9.31 14.29
CA GLU A 129 -12.31 9.58 15.38
C GLU A 129 -11.16 10.50 14.96
N ALA A 130 -10.61 10.29 13.77
CA ALA A 130 -9.52 11.14 13.25
C ALA A 130 -10.00 12.59 13.05
N ILE A 131 -11.22 12.78 12.52
CA ILE A 131 -11.84 14.10 12.36
C ILE A 131 -12.02 14.77 13.73
N ASP A 132 -12.56 14.07 14.71
CA ASP A 132 -12.73 14.57 16.08
C ASP A 132 -11.41 15.00 16.71
N ARG A 133 -10.32 14.24 16.47
CA ARG A 133 -8.98 14.60 16.95
C ARG A 133 -8.46 15.89 16.30
N ILE A 134 -8.79 16.14 15.04
CA ILE A 134 -8.42 17.37 14.32
C ILE A 134 -9.18 18.57 14.89
N GLU A 135 -10.49 18.42 15.10
CA GLU A 135 -11.34 19.50 15.61
C GLU A 135 -10.96 19.94 17.03
N LYS A 136 -10.58 18.99 17.88
CA LYS A 136 -10.13 19.27 19.26
C LYS A 136 -8.76 19.96 19.35
N ARG A 137 -7.99 20.00 18.24
CA ARG A 137 -6.68 20.69 18.18
C ARG A 137 -6.75 22.12 17.68
N LYS A 138 -7.93 22.55 17.23
CA LYS A 138 -8.20 23.96 16.81
C LYS A 138 -8.60 24.80 18.00
#